data_ef1ef6d5c77f155ba052159436caa6e2
#
_entry.id   ef1ef6d5c77f155ba052159436caa6e2
#
_cell.length_a   1.000
_cell.length_b   1.000
_cell.length_c   1.000
_cell.angle_alpha   90.00
_cell.angle_beta   90.00
_cell.angle_gamma   90.00
#
_symmetry.space_group_name_H-M   'P 1'
#
loop_
_entity.id
_entity.type
_entity.pdbx_description
1 polymer ?
#
loop_
_entity_poly.entity_id
_entity_poly.type
_entity_poly.pdbx_seq_one_letter_code
_entity_poly.pdbx_strand_id
1 'polypeptide(L)'
;VVHRLPLRTVRDYVLTTKAGSQFTTSERENYVYWSKRLANATQDPLPVETLRILRMQALMNYPSKGHYMRYLADQQTEKVLLFTCNQQQAEEQAIHTYHSKNKHSQANLDLFNAGDIQRLACVAQLSEGISIPNLRVGIIWHAFGNERKAAQRIGRLLRLNPDQTATVHLLAYQDTVDEQWVTQALESFDPAKISYVDATGYDLLVAP
;
A
#
# COMPACT_ATOMS: atom_id res chain seq x y z
N VAL A 1 12.16 4.94 -1.07
CA VAL A 1 11.86 5.59 0.23
C VAL A 1 10.86 4.74 0.98
N VAL A 2 11.17 4.37 2.22
CA VAL A 2 10.26 3.66 3.12
C VAL A 2 9.61 4.67 4.05
N HIS A 3 8.28 4.76 4.03
CA HIS A 3 7.51 5.60 4.93
C HIS A 3 6.96 4.74 6.07
N ARG A 4 7.38 5.04 7.30
CA ARG A 4 6.93 4.35 8.51
C ARG A 4 5.79 5.14 9.14
N LEU A 5 4.59 4.57 9.13
CA LEU A 5 3.38 5.19 9.65
C LEU A 5 3.06 4.64 11.03
N PRO A 6 2.72 5.48 12.03
CA PRO A 6 2.17 4.98 13.27
C PRO A 6 0.75 4.42 13.02
N LEU A 7 0.41 3.35 13.72
CA LEU A 7 -0.98 2.90 13.80
C LEU A 7 -1.81 3.93 14.57
N ARG A 8 -2.94 4.36 14.00
CA ARG A 8 -3.83 5.34 14.64
C ARG A 8 -4.37 4.81 15.96
N THR A 9 -4.40 5.69 16.95
CA THR A 9 -4.93 5.41 18.29
C THR A 9 -6.35 5.92 18.49
N VAL A 10 -6.83 6.79 17.60
CA VAL A 10 -8.22 7.29 17.64
C VAL A 10 -9.18 6.15 17.29
N ARG A 11 -10.26 6.03 18.05
CA ARG A 11 -11.28 4.97 17.89
C ARG A 11 -12.35 5.41 16.86
N ASP A 12 -11.95 5.57 15.63
CA ASP A 12 -12.80 5.92 14.49
C ASP A 12 -12.87 4.84 13.40
N TYR A 13 -12.15 3.73 13.61
CA TYR A 13 -12.17 2.60 12.67
C TYR A 13 -13.40 1.74 12.93
N VAL A 14 -14.33 1.76 11.96
CA VAL A 14 -15.61 1.01 12.06
C VAL A 14 -15.44 -0.38 11.48
N LEU A 15 -15.79 -1.38 12.27
CA LEU A 15 -15.83 -2.78 11.87
C LEU A 15 -17.25 -3.31 11.92
N THR A 16 -17.58 -4.16 10.92
CA THR A 16 -18.88 -4.85 10.89
C THR A 16 -18.65 -6.34 11.18
N THR A 17 -19.37 -6.86 12.16
CA THR A 17 -19.37 -8.29 12.49
C THR A 17 -20.09 -9.09 11.40
N LYS A 18 -19.88 -10.42 11.40
CA LYS A 18 -20.64 -11.33 10.50
C LYS A 18 -22.16 -11.24 10.70
N ALA A 19 -22.60 -10.85 11.89
CA ALA A 19 -24.02 -10.66 12.24
C ALA A 19 -24.56 -9.28 11.82
N GLY A 20 -23.73 -8.42 11.18
CA GLY A 20 -24.12 -7.08 10.72
C GLY A 20 -24.00 -5.99 11.78
N SER A 21 -23.66 -6.31 13.02
CA SER A 21 -23.44 -5.30 14.07
C SER A 21 -22.17 -4.51 13.82
N GLN A 22 -22.20 -3.20 14.04
CA GLN A 22 -21.04 -2.32 13.92
C GLN A 22 -20.47 -1.97 15.29
N PHE A 23 -19.16 -1.84 15.35
CA PHE A 23 -18.44 -1.32 16.52
C PHE A 23 -17.23 -0.51 16.07
N THR A 24 -16.80 0.42 16.90
CA THR A 24 -15.62 1.25 16.64
C THR A 24 -14.43 0.76 17.45
N THR A 25 -13.26 0.81 16.81
CA THR A 25 -11.96 0.51 17.43
C THR A 25 -10.92 1.48 16.86
N SER A 26 -9.70 1.44 17.35
CA SER A 26 -8.57 2.07 16.67
C SER A 26 -7.82 1.04 15.82
N GLU A 27 -7.04 1.51 14.83
CA GLU A 27 -6.15 0.62 14.07
C GLU A 27 -5.18 -0.12 14.99
N ARG A 28 -4.61 0.58 15.99
CA ARG A 28 -3.70 0.00 16.97
C ARG A 28 -4.36 -1.08 17.83
N GLU A 29 -5.54 -0.82 18.38
CA GLU A 29 -6.28 -1.81 19.18
C GLU A 29 -6.61 -3.05 18.33
N ASN A 30 -7.05 -2.86 17.09
CA ASN A 30 -7.36 -3.95 16.19
C ASN A 30 -6.13 -4.79 15.84
N TYR A 31 -4.98 -4.15 15.55
CA TYR A 31 -3.74 -4.86 15.30
C TYR A 31 -3.27 -5.66 16.53
N VAL A 32 -3.32 -5.06 17.72
CA VAL A 32 -2.99 -5.73 18.99
C VAL A 32 -3.91 -6.92 19.24
N TYR A 33 -5.21 -6.80 18.96
CA TYR A 33 -6.17 -7.90 19.08
C TYR A 33 -5.76 -9.10 18.22
N TRP A 34 -5.49 -8.90 16.94
CA TRP A 34 -5.09 -10.00 16.05
C TRP A 34 -3.70 -10.56 16.39
N SER A 35 -2.78 -9.72 16.84
CA SER A 35 -1.44 -10.14 17.25
C SER A 35 -1.47 -10.99 18.52
N LYS A 36 -2.30 -10.64 19.51
CA LYS A 36 -2.52 -11.45 20.71
C LYS A 36 -3.16 -12.80 20.41
N ARG A 37 -4.16 -12.83 19.52
CA ARG A 37 -4.77 -14.10 19.09
C ARG A 37 -3.74 -15.00 18.38
N LEU A 38 -2.93 -14.44 17.52
CA LEU A 38 -1.87 -15.19 16.85
C LEU A 38 -0.81 -15.70 17.83
N ALA A 39 -0.43 -14.90 18.82
CA ALA A 39 0.53 -15.33 19.86
C ALA A 39 -0.03 -16.50 20.70
N ASN A 40 -1.35 -16.57 20.88
CA ASN A 40 -2.05 -17.63 21.60
C ASN A 40 -2.72 -18.65 20.66
N ALA A 41 -2.16 -18.86 19.47
CA ALA A 41 -2.80 -19.66 18.41
C ALA A 41 -3.08 -21.11 18.82
N THR A 42 -2.31 -21.69 19.76
CA THR A 42 -2.56 -23.04 20.28
C THR A 42 -3.85 -23.18 21.08
N GLN A 43 -4.40 -22.07 21.59
CA GLN A 43 -5.63 -21.99 22.35
C GLN A 43 -6.77 -21.33 21.57
N ASP A 44 -6.49 -20.82 20.37
CA ASP A 44 -7.47 -20.15 19.54
C ASP A 44 -8.28 -21.17 18.71
N PRO A 45 -9.61 -20.96 18.56
CA PRO A 45 -10.42 -21.87 17.73
C PRO A 45 -10.10 -21.81 16.23
N LEU A 46 -9.40 -20.75 15.77
CA LEU A 46 -9.01 -20.61 14.37
C LEU A 46 -7.59 -21.16 14.13
N PRO A 47 -7.35 -21.80 12.97
CA PRO A 47 -6.01 -22.20 12.57
C PRO A 47 -5.03 -21.03 12.52
N VAL A 48 -3.77 -21.27 12.87
CA VAL A 48 -2.70 -20.26 12.89
C VAL A 48 -2.58 -19.51 11.56
N GLU A 49 -2.72 -20.21 10.43
CA GLU A 49 -2.66 -19.59 9.10
C GLU A 49 -3.83 -18.63 8.87
N THR A 50 -5.03 -18.98 9.36
CA THR A 50 -6.19 -18.08 9.30
C THR A 50 -5.95 -16.82 10.12
N LEU A 51 -5.36 -16.94 11.31
CA LEU A 51 -5.03 -15.77 12.16
C LEU A 51 -3.97 -14.87 11.50
N ARG A 52 -2.97 -15.46 10.84
CA ARG A 52 -1.98 -14.70 10.05
C ARG A 52 -2.62 -13.91 8.92
N ILE A 53 -3.53 -14.55 8.16
CA ILE A 53 -4.26 -13.91 7.07
C ILE A 53 -5.13 -12.78 7.60
N LEU A 54 -5.87 -12.98 8.69
CA LEU A 54 -6.74 -11.94 9.27
C LEU A 54 -5.93 -10.73 9.78
N ARG A 55 -4.78 -10.97 10.42
CA ARG A 55 -3.89 -9.88 10.83
C ARG A 55 -3.32 -9.11 9.62
N MET A 56 -2.91 -9.81 8.57
CA MET A 56 -2.45 -9.21 7.32
C MET A 56 -3.56 -8.37 6.68
N GLN A 57 -4.76 -8.93 6.54
CA GLN A 57 -5.92 -8.23 5.98
C GLN A 57 -6.28 -6.97 6.77
N ALA A 58 -6.17 -7.01 8.10
CA ALA A 58 -6.36 -5.83 8.93
C ALA A 58 -5.38 -4.72 8.56
N LEU A 59 -4.06 -5.01 8.52
CA LEU A 59 -3.03 -4.04 8.09
C LEU A 59 -3.26 -3.49 6.68
N MET A 60 -3.74 -4.34 5.76
CA MET A 60 -4.05 -3.92 4.38
C MET A 60 -5.23 -2.96 4.29
N ASN A 61 -6.19 -3.06 5.21
CA ASN A 61 -7.47 -2.35 5.14
C ASN A 61 -7.55 -1.13 6.08
N TYR A 62 -6.51 -0.84 6.85
CA TYR A 62 -6.54 0.37 7.69
C TYR A 62 -6.53 1.64 6.82
N PRO A 63 -7.44 2.59 7.10
CA PRO A 63 -7.65 3.77 6.26
C PRO A 63 -6.47 4.75 6.26
N SER A 64 -5.68 4.80 7.34
CA SER A 64 -4.58 5.77 7.46
C SER A 64 -3.53 5.64 6.36
N LYS A 65 -3.23 4.42 5.87
CA LYS A 65 -2.35 4.24 4.69
C LYS A 65 -2.92 4.87 3.44
N GLY A 66 -4.23 4.75 3.21
CA GLY A 66 -4.88 5.35 2.05
C GLY A 66 -4.82 6.86 2.08
N HIS A 67 -5.06 7.45 3.24
CA HIS A 67 -4.93 8.89 3.43
C HIS A 67 -3.49 9.35 3.18
N TYR A 68 -2.51 8.64 3.74
CA TYR A 68 -1.11 8.97 3.55
C TYR A 68 -0.64 8.78 2.10
N MET A 69 -1.11 7.72 1.41
CA MET A 69 -0.84 7.53 -0.02
C MET A 69 -1.36 8.71 -0.83
N ARG A 70 -2.56 9.18 -0.55
CA ARG A 70 -3.14 10.36 -1.23
C ARG A 70 -2.32 11.61 -0.97
N TYR A 71 -1.95 11.85 0.29
CA TYR A 71 -1.06 12.95 0.66
C TYR A 71 0.25 12.92 -0.13
N LEU A 72 0.94 11.76 -0.20
CA LEU A 72 2.16 11.64 -0.98
C LEU A 72 1.93 11.85 -2.48
N ALA A 73 0.83 11.33 -3.01
CA ALA A 73 0.49 11.48 -4.42
C ALA A 73 0.19 12.94 -4.78
N ASP A 74 -0.40 13.70 -3.87
CA ASP A 74 -0.70 15.13 -4.06
C ASP A 74 0.57 16.00 -4.02
N GLN A 75 1.67 15.51 -3.45
CA GLN A 75 2.96 16.20 -3.48
C GLN A 75 3.74 15.95 -4.80
N GLN A 76 3.28 15.02 -5.64
CA GLN A 76 3.99 14.72 -6.88
C GLN A 76 3.58 15.67 -8.00
N THR A 77 4.58 16.20 -8.69
CA THR A 77 4.40 17.01 -9.91
C THR A 77 4.58 16.20 -11.19
N GLU A 78 5.11 14.98 -11.08
CA GLU A 78 5.34 14.05 -12.18
C GLU A 78 4.27 12.95 -12.19
N LYS A 79 4.28 12.12 -13.26
CA LYS A 79 3.45 10.92 -13.33
C LYS A 79 3.67 10.03 -12.12
N VAL A 80 2.58 9.65 -11.45
CA VAL A 80 2.61 8.74 -10.31
C VAL A 80 1.71 7.54 -10.52
N LEU A 81 2.26 6.35 -10.27
CA LEU A 81 1.52 5.11 -10.28
C LEU A 81 1.30 4.63 -8.85
N LEU A 82 0.03 4.43 -8.48
CA LEU A 82 -0.39 3.98 -7.14
C LEU A 82 -0.73 2.49 -7.17
N PHE A 83 -0.02 1.69 -6.38
CA PHE A 83 -0.27 0.26 -6.25
C PHE A 83 -1.06 -0.02 -4.98
N THR A 84 -2.30 -0.47 -5.14
CA THR A 84 -3.21 -0.80 -4.05
C THR A 84 -3.41 -2.31 -3.91
N CYS A 85 -3.98 -2.75 -2.80
CA CYS A 85 -4.21 -4.16 -2.53
C CYS A 85 -5.49 -4.70 -3.19
N ASN A 86 -6.48 -3.84 -3.39
CA ASN A 86 -7.77 -4.20 -3.95
C ASN A 86 -8.38 -3.06 -4.78
N GLN A 87 -9.47 -3.37 -5.47
CA GLN A 87 -10.15 -2.48 -6.40
C GLN A 87 -10.76 -1.26 -5.71
N GLN A 88 -11.41 -1.46 -4.57
CA GLN A 88 -11.99 -0.37 -3.78
C GLN A 88 -10.93 0.66 -3.41
N GLN A 89 -9.79 0.21 -2.91
CA GLN A 89 -8.68 1.10 -2.58
C GLN A 89 -8.18 1.86 -3.82
N ALA A 90 -8.11 1.21 -5.00
CA ALA A 90 -7.72 1.89 -6.22
C ALA A 90 -8.70 3.02 -6.58
N GLU A 91 -10.00 2.75 -6.51
CA GLU A 91 -11.07 3.70 -6.81
C GLU A 91 -11.10 4.87 -5.82
N GLU A 92 -10.73 4.63 -4.55
CA GLU A 92 -10.60 5.67 -3.52
C GLU A 92 -9.37 6.58 -3.72
N GLN A 93 -8.32 6.09 -4.40
CA GLN A 93 -7.06 6.82 -4.57
C GLN A 93 -6.97 7.64 -5.84
N ALA A 94 -7.67 7.27 -6.90
CA ALA A 94 -7.64 7.98 -8.17
C ALA A 94 -8.94 7.81 -8.97
N ILE A 95 -9.27 8.84 -9.75
CA ILE A 95 -10.40 8.82 -10.69
C ILE A 95 -10.15 7.80 -11.80
N HIS A 96 -8.89 7.71 -12.28
CA HIS A 96 -8.46 6.78 -13.30
C HIS A 96 -7.82 5.55 -12.65
N THR A 97 -8.42 4.39 -12.90
CA THR A 97 -7.96 3.13 -12.32
C THR A 97 -7.71 2.08 -13.38
N TYR A 98 -6.82 1.15 -13.06
CA TYR A 98 -6.52 -0.03 -13.87
C TYR A 98 -6.71 -1.30 -13.02
N HIS A 99 -7.79 -2.01 -13.25
CA HIS A 99 -8.08 -3.31 -12.64
C HIS A 99 -9.13 -4.09 -13.44
N SER A 100 -9.25 -5.39 -13.18
CA SER A 100 -10.03 -6.32 -14.00
C SER A 100 -11.54 -6.02 -14.12
N LYS A 101 -12.11 -5.28 -13.15
CA LYS A 101 -13.54 -4.91 -13.18
C LYS A 101 -13.80 -3.53 -13.80
N ASN A 102 -12.78 -2.71 -14.02
CA ASN A 102 -12.95 -1.42 -14.67
C ASN A 102 -12.93 -1.59 -16.20
N LYS A 103 -14.06 -1.37 -16.85
CA LYS A 103 -14.20 -1.46 -18.31
C LYS A 103 -13.32 -0.47 -19.08
N HIS A 104 -12.91 0.61 -18.43
CA HIS A 104 -12.06 1.67 -19.00
C HIS A 104 -10.58 1.49 -18.67
N SER A 105 -10.17 0.37 -18.07
CA SER A 105 -8.78 0.15 -17.65
C SER A 105 -7.77 0.42 -18.76
N GLN A 106 -7.99 -0.12 -19.96
CA GLN A 106 -7.08 0.09 -21.08
C GLN A 106 -7.05 1.56 -21.53
N ALA A 107 -8.21 2.20 -21.66
CA ALA A 107 -8.29 3.62 -22.03
C ALA A 107 -7.59 4.51 -20.98
N ASN A 108 -7.75 4.23 -19.69
CA ASN A 108 -7.05 4.95 -18.61
C ASN A 108 -5.53 4.75 -18.70
N LEU A 109 -5.06 3.55 -19.04
CA LEU A 109 -3.64 3.28 -19.25
C LEU A 109 -3.10 4.05 -20.46
N ASP A 110 -3.85 4.11 -21.55
CA ASP A 110 -3.47 4.83 -22.76
C ASP A 110 -3.35 6.34 -22.50
N LEU A 111 -4.30 6.94 -21.78
CA LEU A 111 -4.25 8.33 -21.31
C LEU A 111 -3.04 8.58 -20.40
N PHE A 112 -2.75 7.64 -19.50
CA PHE A 112 -1.60 7.74 -18.61
C PHE A 112 -0.27 7.62 -19.40
N ASN A 113 -0.19 6.74 -20.37
CA ASN A 113 0.97 6.61 -21.25
C ASN A 113 1.18 7.88 -22.09
N ALA A 114 0.12 8.45 -22.65
CA ALA A 114 0.17 9.70 -23.40
C ALA A 114 0.57 10.92 -22.55
N GLY A 115 0.33 10.88 -21.24
CA GLY A 115 0.58 11.99 -20.33
C GLY A 115 -0.62 12.91 -20.13
N ASP A 116 -1.78 12.52 -20.64
CA ASP A 116 -3.03 13.28 -20.50
C ASP A 116 -3.55 13.23 -19.06
N ILE A 117 -3.18 12.19 -18.32
CA ILE A 117 -3.40 12.07 -16.87
C ILE A 117 -2.07 11.81 -16.15
N GLN A 118 -1.94 12.36 -14.94
CA GLN A 118 -0.70 12.27 -14.15
C GLN A 118 -0.79 11.23 -13.04
N ARG A 119 -1.98 10.69 -12.74
CA ARG A 119 -2.20 9.71 -11.66
C ARG A 119 -3.02 8.55 -12.17
N LEU A 120 -2.50 7.34 -11.94
CA LEU A 120 -3.21 6.10 -12.20
C LEU A 120 -3.10 5.21 -10.96
N ALA A 121 -4.23 4.69 -10.48
CA ALA A 121 -4.23 3.68 -9.41
C ALA A 121 -4.48 2.28 -10.00
N CYS A 122 -3.71 1.29 -9.56
CA CYS A 122 -3.85 -0.08 -10.04
C CYS A 122 -3.80 -1.07 -8.88
N VAL A 123 -4.43 -2.21 -9.10
CA VAL A 123 -4.22 -3.41 -8.28
C VAL A 123 -3.02 -4.16 -8.85
N ALA A 124 -2.28 -4.87 -8.01
CA ALA A 124 -0.97 -5.51 -8.28
C ALA A 124 -0.81 -6.31 -9.60
N GLN A 125 -1.87 -6.48 -10.38
CA GLN A 125 -1.88 -7.21 -11.66
C GLN A 125 -1.23 -6.47 -12.84
N LEU A 126 -0.90 -5.18 -12.70
CA LEU A 126 -0.30 -4.37 -13.78
C LEU A 126 1.17 -4.73 -14.09
N SER A 127 1.66 -5.82 -13.52
CA SER A 127 3.09 -6.10 -13.39
C SER A 127 3.73 -6.85 -14.56
N GLU A 128 2.98 -7.36 -15.54
CA GLU A 128 3.56 -8.18 -16.61
C GLU A 128 3.43 -7.52 -17.99
N GLY A 129 4.58 -7.14 -18.55
CA GLY A 129 4.68 -6.73 -19.95
C GLY A 129 4.34 -5.27 -20.28
N ILE A 130 3.94 -4.45 -19.33
CA ILE A 130 3.59 -3.04 -19.54
C ILE A 130 4.80 -2.16 -19.27
N SER A 131 5.16 -1.32 -20.22
CA SER A 131 6.16 -0.26 -20.07
C SER A 131 5.43 1.08 -20.10
N ILE A 132 5.60 1.89 -19.04
CA ILE A 132 4.97 3.20 -18.92
C ILE A 132 6.03 4.27 -19.21
N PRO A 133 5.89 5.02 -20.31
CA PRO A 133 6.84 6.07 -20.64
C PRO A 133 6.90 7.17 -19.58
N ASN A 134 8.12 7.60 -19.24
CA ASN A 134 8.35 8.69 -18.28
C ASN A 134 7.77 8.49 -16.88
N LEU A 135 7.52 7.25 -16.47
CA LEU A 135 7.12 6.96 -15.10
C LEU A 135 8.35 7.03 -14.20
N ARG A 136 8.31 7.93 -13.21
CA ARG A 136 9.42 8.13 -12.25
C ARG A 136 9.01 7.94 -10.80
N VAL A 137 7.72 7.93 -10.50
CA VAL A 137 7.22 7.81 -9.14
C VAL A 137 6.21 6.66 -9.04
N GLY A 138 6.50 5.73 -8.14
CA GLY A 138 5.58 4.68 -7.74
C GLY A 138 5.33 4.72 -6.24
N ILE A 139 4.06 4.57 -5.82
CA ILE A 139 3.70 4.47 -4.40
C ILE A 139 3.03 3.13 -4.16
N ILE A 140 3.56 2.34 -3.23
CA ILE A 140 3.08 1.00 -2.90
C ILE A 140 2.40 1.02 -1.55
N TRP A 141 1.12 0.66 -1.52
CA TRP A 141 0.31 0.59 -0.32
C TRP A 141 0.83 -0.44 0.69
N HIS A 142 1.21 -1.62 0.20
CA HIS A 142 1.55 -2.74 1.07
C HIS A 142 2.57 -3.66 0.40
N ALA A 143 3.66 -3.93 1.09
CA ALA A 143 4.65 -4.90 0.67
C ALA A 143 4.31 -6.27 1.28
N PHE A 144 3.93 -7.24 0.43
CA PHE A 144 3.71 -8.61 0.88
C PHE A 144 5.03 -9.34 1.02
N GLY A 145 5.22 -10.17 2.04
CA GLY A 145 6.47 -10.89 2.33
C GLY A 145 7.03 -11.82 1.24
N ASN A 146 6.33 -11.95 0.10
CA ASN A 146 6.80 -12.66 -1.10
C ASN A 146 7.24 -11.71 -2.23
N GLU A 147 7.43 -10.43 -1.95
CA GLU A 147 7.50 -9.38 -2.97
C GLU A 147 8.89 -8.87 -3.31
N ARG A 148 9.92 -9.70 -3.30
CA ARG A 148 10.99 -9.54 -4.29
C ARG A 148 10.43 -9.27 -5.69
N LYS A 149 9.20 -9.73 -5.94
CA LYS A 149 8.47 -9.52 -7.19
C LYS A 149 7.89 -8.12 -7.34
N ALA A 150 7.38 -7.45 -6.30
CA ALA A 150 6.76 -6.13 -6.47
C ALA A 150 7.80 -5.04 -6.70
N ALA A 151 8.88 -4.98 -5.92
CA ALA A 151 9.96 -4.03 -6.16
C ALA A 151 10.69 -4.29 -7.49
N GLN A 152 10.89 -5.57 -7.87
CA GLN A 152 11.42 -5.93 -9.19
C GLN A 152 10.44 -5.62 -10.32
N ARG A 153 9.13 -5.78 -10.09
CA ARG A 153 8.07 -5.43 -11.03
C ARG A 153 8.03 -3.92 -11.28
N ILE A 154 8.14 -3.13 -10.22
CA ILE A 154 8.19 -1.67 -10.31
C ILE A 154 9.46 -1.23 -10.99
N GLY A 155 10.60 -1.81 -10.67
CA GLY A 155 11.85 -1.55 -11.38
C GLY A 155 11.78 -1.87 -12.89
N ARG A 156 10.91 -2.81 -13.30
CA ARG A 156 10.65 -3.10 -14.72
C ARG A 156 9.66 -2.13 -15.37
N LEU A 157 8.68 -1.64 -14.60
CA LEU A 157 7.75 -0.60 -15.06
C LEU A 157 8.45 0.74 -15.22
N LEU A 158 9.42 1.01 -14.36
CA LEU A 158 10.29 2.17 -14.38
C LEU A 158 11.45 1.93 -15.36
N ARG A 159 11.18 1.65 -16.63
CA ARG A 159 12.23 1.62 -17.67
C ARG A 159 12.80 3.02 -17.83
N LEU A 160 13.85 3.26 -17.06
CA LEU A 160 14.60 4.50 -17.09
C LEU A 160 15.71 4.40 -18.15
N ASN A 161 15.95 5.50 -18.83
CA ASN A 161 17.23 5.68 -19.50
C ASN A 161 18.35 5.69 -18.45
N PRO A 162 19.61 5.33 -18.80
CA PRO A 162 20.72 5.23 -17.86
C PRO A 162 20.92 6.45 -16.95
N ASP A 163 20.52 7.64 -17.43
CA ASP A 163 20.69 8.92 -16.73
C ASP A 163 19.44 9.32 -15.90
N GLN A 164 18.43 8.47 -15.81
CA GLN A 164 17.19 8.76 -15.10
C GLN A 164 17.10 7.98 -13.79
N THR A 165 16.60 8.64 -12.75
CA THR A 165 16.28 8.02 -11.48
C THR A 165 14.76 7.92 -11.29
N ALA A 166 14.32 6.87 -10.63
CA ALA A 166 12.94 6.71 -10.21
C ALA A 166 12.88 6.58 -8.70
N THR A 167 11.80 7.09 -8.13
CA THR A 167 11.53 6.98 -6.71
C THR A 167 10.36 6.04 -6.46
N VAL A 168 10.58 5.04 -5.61
CA VAL A 168 9.54 4.15 -5.13
C VAL A 168 9.30 4.43 -3.66
N HIS A 169 8.06 4.80 -3.33
CA HIS A 169 7.60 4.98 -1.96
C HIS A 169 6.92 3.70 -1.48
N LEU A 170 7.43 3.11 -0.41
CA LEU A 170 6.85 1.95 0.26
C LEU A 170 6.20 2.39 1.56
N LEU A 171 4.94 2.03 1.80
CA LEU A 171 4.24 2.36 3.02
C LEU A 171 4.25 1.17 3.97
N ALA A 172 4.71 1.38 5.20
CA ALA A 172 4.73 0.37 6.25
C ALA A 172 4.18 0.92 7.56
N TYR A 173 3.44 0.12 8.30
CA TYR A 173 3.09 0.46 9.68
C TYR A 173 4.24 0.15 10.62
N GLN A 174 4.67 1.17 11.34
CA GLN A 174 5.73 1.10 12.35
C GLN A 174 5.39 0.09 13.45
N ASP A 175 6.39 -0.62 13.96
CA ASP A 175 6.27 -1.61 15.04
C ASP A 175 5.29 -2.74 14.71
N THR A 176 5.14 -3.09 13.44
CA THR A 176 4.28 -4.18 12.98
C THR A 176 5.04 -5.17 12.08
N VAL A 177 4.37 -6.27 11.75
CA VAL A 177 4.90 -7.23 10.77
C VAL A 177 5.08 -6.62 9.37
N ASP A 178 4.44 -5.51 9.10
CA ASP A 178 4.52 -4.79 7.83
C ASP A 178 5.94 -4.24 7.57
N GLU A 179 6.62 -3.73 8.60
CA GLU A 179 8.03 -3.35 8.49
C GLU A 179 8.93 -4.55 8.18
N GLN A 180 8.65 -5.72 8.75
CA GLN A 180 9.41 -6.94 8.46
C GLN A 180 9.27 -7.34 6.98
N TRP A 181 8.05 -7.24 6.41
CA TRP A 181 7.82 -7.51 5.00
C TRP A 181 8.53 -6.52 4.08
N VAL A 182 8.53 -5.23 4.43
CA VAL A 182 9.30 -4.22 3.68
C VAL A 182 10.79 -4.51 3.75
N THR A 183 11.33 -4.84 4.92
CA THR A 183 12.74 -5.21 5.09
C THR A 183 13.09 -6.41 4.19
N GLN A 184 12.28 -7.46 4.19
CA GLN A 184 12.49 -8.64 3.33
C GLN A 184 12.39 -8.29 1.84
N ALA A 185 11.45 -7.41 1.45
CA ALA A 185 11.32 -6.97 0.06
C ALA A 185 12.56 -6.21 -0.43
N LEU A 186 13.27 -5.55 0.47
CA LEU A 186 14.42 -4.69 0.17
C LEU A 186 15.79 -5.38 0.34
N GLU A 187 15.84 -6.62 0.83
CA GLU A 187 17.10 -7.35 1.08
C GLU A 187 18.08 -7.40 -0.11
N SER A 188 17.55 -7.38 -1.34
CA SER A 188 18.37 -7.45 -2.56
C SER A 188 18.75 -6.07 -3.14
N PHE A 189 18.32 -4.98 -2.50
CA PHE A 189 18.60 -3.62 -2.94
C PHE A 189 19.84 -3.07 -2.24
N ASP A 190 20.54 -2.15 -2.95
CA ASP A 190 21.65 -1.41 -2.39
C ASP A 190 21.18 -0.54 -1.21
N PRO A 191 21.65 -0.77 0.03
CA PRO A 191 21.23 -0.01 1.19
C PRO A 191 21.46 1.51 1.06
N ALA A 192 22.48 1.94 0.30
CA ALA A 192 22.75 3.36 0.06
C ALA A 192 21.64 4.06 -0.75
N LYS A 193 20.77 3.30 -1.42
CA LYS A 193 19.62 3.81 -2.16
C LYS A 193 18.31 3.73 -1.39
N ILE A 194 18.34 3.26 -0.14
CA ILE A 194 17.16 3.12 0.70
C ILE A 194 17.19 4.24 1.73
N SER A 195 16.11 5.02 1.79
CA SER A 195 15.91 6.03 2.83
C SER A 195 14.63 5.73 3.60
N TYR A 196 14.61 6.10 4.87
CA TYR A 196 13.48 5.91 5.78
C TYR A 196 12.95 7.26 6.23
N VAL A 197 11.62 7.40 6.23
CA VAL A 197 10.90 8.59 6.67
C VAL A 197 9.86 8.18 7.70
N ASP A 198 9.93 8.73 8.89
CA ASP A 198 8.88 8.58 9.91
C ASP A 198 7.76 9.58 9.62
N ALA A 199 6.57 9.07 9.36
CA ALA A 199 5.38 9.87 9.11
C ALA A 199 4.76 10.38 10.43
N THR A 200 5.59 10.97 11.30
CA THR A 200 5.16 11.56 12.56
C THR A 200 4.42 12.87 12.30
N GLY A 201 3.31 13.09 13.00
CA GLY A 201 2.47 14.27 12.80
C GLY A 201 1.40 14.14 11.72
N TYR A 202 1.34 13.01 11.04
CA TYR A 202 0.30 12.73 10.05
C TYR A 202 -1.12 12.71 10.64
N ASP A 203 -1.28 12.34 11.92
CA ASP A 203 -2.56 12.43 12.63
C ASP A 203 -3.15 13.85 12.67
N LEU A 204 -2.32 14.90 12.47
CA LEU A 204 -2.77 16.29 12.37
C LEU A 204 -3.34 16.64 10.98
N LEU A 205 -3.05 15.85 9.95
CA LEU A 205 -3.49 16.08 8.56
C LEU A 205 -4.79 15.33 8.24
N VAL A 206 -5.22 14.44 9.12
CA VAL A 206 -6.43 13.59 8.97
C VAL A 206 -7.51 14.00 9.97
N ALA A 207 -7.56 15.28 10.33
CA ALA A 207 -8.73 15.82 11.00
C ALA A 207 -9.92 15.79 10.02
N PRO A 208 -11.13 15.42 10.48
CA PRO A 208 -12.31 15.26 9.65
C PRO A 208 -12.71 16.53 8.94
#